data_7f7e741288d8f008371ca6c8b4b14ea8
#
_entry.id   7f7e741288d8f008371ca6c8b4b14ea8
#
_cell.length_a   1.000
_cell.length_b   1.000
_cell.length_c   1.000
_cell.angle_alpha   90.00
_cell.angle_beta   90.00
_cell.angle_gamma   90.00
#
_symmetry.space_group_name_H-M   'P 1'
#
loop_
_entity.id
_entity.type
_entity.pdbx_description
1 polymer ?
#
loop_
_entity_poly.entity_id
_entity_poly.type
_entity_poly.pdbx_seq_one_letter_code
_entity_poly.pdbx_strand_id
1 'polypeptide(L)'
;MRFILLFLLFFNQNLHSQKQFERDNEVTITGIVITENNKPLEYATVTFKNSESSDIITGGLTDKNGQFSISAASGVYNLNIDFISFTDYNIDKLQLEKDTDLGKIIMKPGFESLDEVEIIAEETTVEIKLDKKIYTVGKDLTARGGTALDVLDNIPSVSTDIDGNILLRGND
;
A
#
# COMPACT_ATOMS: atom_id res chain seq x y z
N MET A 1 -39.99 -38.78 49.12
CA MET A 1 -39.00 -39.08 48.06
C MET A 1 -39.55 -39.15 46.62
N ARG A 2 -40.87 -39.27 46.42
CA ARG A 2 -41.44 -39.31 45.04
C ARG A 2 -41.64 -37.94 44.38
N PHE A 3 -41.69 -36.84 45.11
CA PHE A 3 -41.86 -35.47 44.56
C PHE A 3 -40.56 -34.84 44.04
N ILE A 4 -39.40 -35.24 44.52
CA ILE A 4 -38.10 -34.72 44.10
C ILE A 4 -37.70 -35.29 42.71
N LEU A 5 -38.13 -36.50 42.39
CA LEU A 5 -37.84 -37.15 41.10
C LEU A 5 -38.62 -36.51 39.93
N LEU A 6 -39.81 -35.96 40.20
CA LEU A 6 -40.65 -35.30 39.20
C LEU A 6 -40.13 -33.89 38.84
N PHE A 7 -39.47 -33.20 39.77
CA PHE A 7 -38.89 -31.87 39.53
C PHE A 7 -37.61 -31.91 38.70
N LEU A 8 -36.85 -33.00 38.77
CA LEU A 8 -35.63 -33.23 37.97
C LEU A 8 -35.93 -33.52 36.50
N LEU A 9 -37.12 -34.04 36.16
CA LEU A 9 -37.54 -34.31 34.79
C LEU A 9 -37.97 -33.05 34.02
N PHE A 10 -38.39 -31.99 34.69
CA PHE A 10 -38.79 -30.73 34.07
C PHE A 10 -37.61 -29.78 33.75
N PHE A 11 -36.44 -30.02 34.33
CA PHE A 11 -35.27 -29.12 34.16
C PHE A 11 -34.47 -29.38 32.88
N ASN A 12 -34.74 -30.50 32.16
CA ASN A 12 -33.96 -30.85 30.95
C ASN A 12 -34.57 -30.38 29.63
N GLN A 13 -35.70 -29.64 29.65
CA GLN A 13 -36.36 -29.21 28.42
C GLN A 13 -35.90 -27.83 27.88
N ASN A 14 -35.03 -27.10 28.62
CA ASN A 14 -34.69 -25.72 28.26
C ASN A 14 -33.32 -25.53 27.59
N LEU A 15 -32.64 -26.61 27.15
CA LEU A 15 -31.30 -26.50 26.60
C LEU A 15 -31.20 -26.52 25.05
N HIS A 16 -32.35 -26.48 24.35
CA HIS A 16 -32.34 -26.58 22.89
C HIS A 16 -32.84 -25.33 22.14
N SER A 17 -32.97 -24.17 22.81
CA SER A 17 -33.56 -22.99 22.19
C SER A 17 -32.59 -21.83 21.96
N GLN A 18 -31.31 -22.06 21.72
CA GLN A 18 -30.38 -20.95 21.49
C GLN A 18 -29.47 -21.18 20.29
N LYS A 19 -29.96 -21.53 19.12
CA LYS A 19 -29.09 -21.45 17.90
C LYS A 19 -29.85 -21.44 16.57
N GLN A 20 -30.95 -20.75 16.47
CA GLN A 20 -31.69 -20.73 15.20
C GLN A 20 -32.12 -19.33 14.74
N PHE A 21 -31.50 -18.25 15.25
CA PHE A 21 -31.99 -16.89 14.94
C PHE A 21 -31.12 -16.06 14.00
N GLU A 22 -30.00 -16.57 13.46
CA GLU A 22 -29.09 -15.76 12.65
C GLU A 22 -28.84 -16.25 11.21
N ARG A 23 -29.53 -17.27 10.71
CA ARG A 23 -29.26 -17.79 9.35
C ARG A 23 -30.16 -17.26 8.26
N ASP A 24 -31.22 -16.56 8.56
CA ASP A 24 -32.21 -16.17 7.54
C ASP A 24 -31.78 -14.95 6.70
N ASN A 25 -30.68 -14.27 7.03
CA ASN A 25 -30.19 -13.10 6.31
C ASN A 25 -28.71 -13.21 5.88
N GLU A 26 -28.14 -14.41 5.86
CA GLU A 26 -26.77 -14.61 5.39
C GLU A 26 -26.75 -14.83 3.89
N VAL A 27 -25.93 -14.07 3.19
CA VAL A 27 -25.72 -14.16 1.74
C VAL A 27 -24.28 -14.58 1.44
N THR A 28 -24.14 -15.39 0.40
CA THR A 28 -22.81 -15.85 -0.06
C THR A 28 -22.38 -15.00 -1.25
N ILE A 29 -21.15 -14.45 -1.16
CA ILE A 29 -20.55 -13.66 -2.21
C ILE A 29 -19.40 -14.48 -2.80
N THR A 30 -19.45 -14.69 -4.11
CA THR A 30 -18.44 -15.43 -4.84
C THR A 30 -17.82 -14.57 -5.94
N GLY A 31 -16.63 -14.95 -6.39
CA GLY A 31 -15.97 -14.29 -7.50
C GLY A 31 -14.60 -14.92 -7.79
N ILE A 32 -13.96 -14.46 -8.86
CA ILE A 32 -12.65 -14.94 -9.29
C ILE A 32 -11.75 -13.73 -9.52
N VAL A 33 -10.62 -13.67 -8.82
CA VAL A 33 -9.63 -12.61 -8.97
C VAL A 33 -8.52 -13.09 -9.92
N ILE A 34 -8.29 -12.32 -10.97
CA ILE A 34 -7.33 -12.64 -12.03
C ILE A 34 -6.50 -11.41 -12.41
N THR A 35 -5.38 -11.64 -13.06
CA THR A 35 -4.58 -10.61 -13.72
C THR A 35 -5.16 -10.26 -15.10
N GLU A 36 -4.69 -9.19 -15.73
CA GLU A 36 -5.02 -8.82 -17.12
C GLU A 36 -4.69 -9.94 -18.13
N ASN A 37 -3.73 -10.80 -17.81
CA ASN A 37 -3.36 -11.96 -18.63
C ASN A 37 -4.15 -13.22 -18.28
N ASN A 38 -5.31 -13.08 -17.60
CA ASN A 38 -6.17 -14.18 -17.15
C ASN A 38 -5.48 -15.21 -16.23
N LYS A 39 -4.41 -14.84 -15.54
CA LYS A 39 -3.79 -15.71 -14.52
C LYS A 39 -4.50 -15.52 -13.19
N PRO A 40 -4.90 -16.61 -12.51
CA PRO A 40 -5.53 -16.50 -11.19
C PRO A 40 -4.54 -15.92 -10.17
N LEU A 41 -5.05 -15.10 -9.27
CA LEU A 41 -4.33 -14.56 -8.13
C LEU A 41 -4.69 -15.37 -6.88
N GLU A 42 -3.78 -16.21 -6.43
CA GLU A 42 -3.90 -16.96 -5.17
C GLU A 42 -3.50 -16.07 -4.00
N TYR A 43 -4.25 -16.17 -2.90
CA TYR A 43 -4.06 -15.38 -1.67
C TYR A 43 -4.28 -13.86 -1.82
N ALA A 44 -5.05 -13.42 -2.82
CA ALA A 44 -5.54 -12.05 -2.81
C ALA A 44 -6.51 -11.87 -1.64
N THR A 45 -6.35 -10.78 -0.90
CA THR A 45 -7.20 -10.46 0.26
C THR A 45 -8.50 -9.82 -0.23
N VAL A 46 -9.62 -10.38 0.17
CA VAL A 46 -10.96 -9.86 -0.12
C VAL A 46 -11.58 -9.39 1.17
N THR A 47 -11.94 -8.12 1.29
CA THR A 47 -12.44 -7.52 2.52
C THR A 47 -13.76 -6.79 2.27
N PHE A 48 -14.76 -7.09 3.08
CA PHE A 48 -16.02 -6.35 3.12
C PHE A 48 -16.05 -5.45 4.35
N LYS A 49 -16.19 -4.14 4.11
CA LYS A 49 -16.27 -3.11 5.15
C LYS A 49 -17.67 -2.55 5.23
N ASN A 50 -18.06 -2.12 6.41
CA ASN A 50 -19.29 -1.35 6.58
C ASN A 50 -19.19 -0.07 5.75
N SER A 51 -20.25 0.25 4.98
CA SER A 51 -20.26 1.42 4.08
C SER A 51 -20.22 2.77 4.80
N GLU A 52 -20.55 2.82 6.10
CA GLU A 52 -20.62 4.05 6.88
C GLU A 52 -19.43 4.20 7.83
N SER A 53 -19.10 3.13 8.60
CA SER A 53 -18.04 3.18 9.61
C SER A 53 -16.66 2.76 9.09
N SER A 54 -16.58 2.16 7.91
CA SER A 54 -15.36 1.57 7.34
C SER A 54 -14.76 0.41 8.17
N ASP A 55 -15.49 -0.10 9.17
CA ASP A 55 -15.07 -1.27 9.93
C ASP A 55 -15.11 -2.52 9.06
N ILE A 56 -14.12 -3.40 9.24
CA ILE A 56 -14.10 -4.70 8.56
C ILE A 56 -15.18 -5.58 9.18
N ILE A 57 -16.10 -6.06 8.37
CA ILE A 57 -17.18 -6.94 8.79
C ILE A 57 -16.81 -8.39 8.55
N THR A 58 -16.30 -8.70 7.36
CA THR A 58 -15.89 -10.05 6.98
C THR A 58 -14.87 -9.99 5.86
N GLY A 59 -14.21 -11.09 5.59
CA GLY A 59 -13.24 -11.19 4.52
C GLY A 59 -12.66 -12.59 4.39
N GLY A 60 -11.80 -12.76 3.40
CA GLY A 60 -11.14 -14.03 3.13
C GLY A 60 -10.02 -13.87 2.11
N LEU A 61 -9.45 -15.01 1.72
CA LEU A 61 -8.39 -15.08 0.72
C LEU A 61 -8.90 -15.86 -0.49
N THR A 62 -8.37 -15.54 -1.66
CA THR A 62 -8.59 -16.35 -2.86
C THR A 62 -7.81 -17.66 -2.81
N ASP A 63 -8.37 -18.69 -3.42
CA ASP A 63 -7.74 -20.00 -3.57
C ASP A 63 -6.74 -20.03 -4.76
N LYS A 64 -6.14 -21.21 -5.02
CA LYS A 64 -5.21 -21.43 -6.13
C LYS A 64 -5.78 -21.14 -7.53
N ASN A 65 -7.11 -21.10 -7.67
CA ASN A 65 -7.78 -20.76 -8.90
C ASN A 65 -8.22 -19.28 -8.93
N GLY A 66 -7.83 -18.49 -7.91
CA GLY A 66 -8.26 -17.11 -7.72
C GLY A 66 -9.68 -16.97 -7.24
N GLN A 67 -10.36 -18.07 -6.83
CA GLN A 67 -11.76 -18.06 -6.41
C GLN A 67 -11.87 -17.70 -4.93
N PHE A 68 -12.93 -16.97 -4.59
CA PHE A 68 -13.32 -16.74 -3.21
C PHE A 68 -14.81 -17.01 -3.00
N SER A 69 -15.16 -17.37 -1.77
CA SER A 69 -16.53 -17.55 -1.32
C SER A 69 -16.63 -17.06 0.12
N ILE A 70 -17.34 -15.97 0.35
CA ILE A 70 -17.41 -15.27 1.63
C ILE A 70 -18.87 -15.07 1.99
N SER A 71 -19.23 -15.37 3.24
CA SER A 71 -20.57 -15.14 3.77
C SER A 71 -20.62 -13.83 4.56
N ALA A 72 -21.71 -13.09 4.37
CA ALA A 72 -22.01 -11.88 5.12
C ALA A 72 -23.52 -11.78 5.39
N ALA A 73 -23.94 -10.99 6.35
CA ALA A 73 -25.34 -10.62 6.48
C ALA A 73 -25.78 -9.78 5.28
N SER A 74 -27.07 -9.82 4.92
CA SER A 74 -27.59 -8.91 3.91
C SER A 74 -27.39 -7.45 4.32
N GLY A 75 -26.92 -6.59 3.40
CA GLY A 75 -26.59 -5.20 3.73
C GLY A 75 -25.85 -4.45 2.63
N VAL A 76 -25.32 -3.28 2.96
CA VAL A 76 -24.54 -2.45 2.06
C VAL A 76 -23.09 -2.39 2.55
N TYR A 77 -22.16 -2.76 1.69
CA TYR A 77 -20.75 -2.90 2.00
C TYR A 77 -19.86 -2.15 1.01
N ASN A 78 -18.68 -1.79 1.46
CA ASN A 78 -17.57 -1.45 0.57
C ASN A 78 -16.69 -2.69 0.44
N LEU A 79 -16.50 -3.16 -0.79
CA LEU A 79 -15.57 -4.24 -1.11
C LEU A 79 -14.22 -3.66 -1.45
N ASN A 80 -13.19 -4.20 -0.83
CA ASN A 80 -11.79 -3.95 -1.19
C ASN A 80 -11.11 -5.28 -1.46
N ILE A 81 -10.36 -5.37 -2.56
CA ILE A 81 -9.50 -6.50 -2.88
C ILE A 81 -8.10 -5.97 -3.06
N ASP A 82 -7.18 -6.50 -2.27
CA ASP A 82 -5.76 -6.15 -2.33
C ASP A 82 -4.87 -7.36 -2.60
N PHE A 83 -3.79 -7.12 -3.31
CA PHE A 83 -2.73 -8.10 -3.55
C PHE A 83 -1.39 -7.37 -3.74
N ILE A 84 -0.31 -7.96 -3.20
CA ILE A 84 1.03 -7.35 -3.27
C ILE A 84 1.43 -6.99 -4.71
N SER A 85 1.90 -5.77 -4.93
CA SER A 85 2.30 -5.22 -6.25
C SER A 85 1.16 -5.07 -7.26
N PHE A 86 -0.09 -5.04 -6.81
CA PHE A 86 -1.25 -4.72 -7.62
C PHE A 86 -1.98 -3.48 -7.08
N THR A 87 -2.69 -2.79 -7.96
CA THR A 87 -3.58 -1.69 -7.55
C THR A 87 -4.82 -2.27 -6.89
N ASP A 88 -5.21 -1.72 -5.75
CA ASP A 88 -6.41 -2.12 -5.03
C ASP A 88 -7.66 -2.01 -5.92
N TYR A 89 -8.49 -3.02 -5.86
CA TYR A 89 -9.79 -3.01 -6.51
C TYR A 89 -10.87 -2.70 -5.48
N ASN A 90 -11.65 -1.65 -5.72
CA ASN A 90 -12.67 -1.17 -4.80
C ASN A 90 -14.05 -1.10 -5.45
N ILE A 91 -15.09 -1.52 -4.72
CA ILE A 91 -16.49 -1.26 -5.05
C ILE A 91 -17.13 -0.61 -3.83
N ASP A 92 -17.62 0.61 -4.00
CA ASP A 92 -18.32 1.32 -2.93
C ASP A 92 -19.83 1.01 -2.98
N LYS A 93 -20.43 0.90 -1.79
CA LYS A 93 -21.87 0.73 -1.60
C LYS A 93 -22.48 -0.46 -2.37
N LEU A 94 -21.78 -1.59 -2.36
CA LEU A 94 -22.26 -2.85 -2.91
C LEU A 94 -23.47 -3.35 -2.09
N GLN A 95 -24.63 -3.49 -2.73
CA GLN A 95 -25.83 -4.03 -2.10
C GLN A 95 -25.84 -5.55 -2.19
N LEU A 96 -25.92 -6.22 -1.06
CA LEU A 96 -25.96 -7.67 -0.93
C LEU A 96 -27.27 -8.08 -0.27
N GLU A 97 -28.28 -8.43 -1.07
CA GLU A 97 -29.61 -8.87 -0.62
C GLU A 97 -29.81 -10.38 -0.77
N LYS A 98 -28.99 -11.01 -1.59
CA LYS A 98 -29.03 -12.44 -1.93
C LYS A 98 -27.65 -12.91 -2.35
N ASP A 99 -27.50 -14.22 -2.50
CA ASP A 99 -26.27 -14.81 -3.04
C ASP A 99 -25.90 -14.13 -4.36
N THR A 100 -24.67 -13.64 -4.40
CA THR A 100 -24.18 -12.78 -5.48
C THR A 100 -22.85 -13.29 -6.01
N ASP A 101 -22.79 -13.50 -7.31
CA ASP A 101 -21.53 -13.78 -8.01
C ASP A 101 -21.02 -12.48 -8.66
N LEU A 102 -19.86 -12.02 -8.22
CA LEU A 102 -19.18 -10.83 -8.75
C LEU A 102 -18.45 -11.13 -10.06
N GLY A 103 -18.39 -12.41 -10.46
CA GLY A 103 -17.73 -12.83 -11.68
C GLY A 103 -16.21 -12.65 -11.64
N LYS A 104 -15.63 -12.30 -12.79
CA LYS A 104 -14.18 -12.08 -12.92
C LYS A 104 -13.80 -10.66 -12.56
N ILE A 105 -12.91 -10.54 -11.58
CA ILE A 105 -12.34 -9.29 -11.13
C ILE A 105 -10.90 -9.23 -11.62
N ILE A 106 -10.59 -8.24 -12.47
CA ILE A 106 -9.28 -8.09 -13.08
C ILE A 106 -8.49 -7.06 -12.28
N MET A 107 -7.40 -7.49 -11.66
CA MET A 107 -6.46 -6.62 -10.97
C MET A 107 -5.35 -6.18 -11.91
N LYS A 108 -5.00 -4.91 -11.84
CA LYS A 108 -3.92 -4.30 -12.59
C LYS A 108 -2.65 -4.25 -11.76
N PRO A 109 -1.47 -4.50 -12.34
CA PRO A 109 -0.23 -4.29 -11.63
C PRO A 109 -0.17 -2.86 -11.08
N GLY A 110 0.07 -2.73 -9.78
CA GLY A 110 0.38 -1.47 -9.14
C GLY A 110 1.85 -1.19 -9.42
N PHE A 111 2.12 -0.37 -10.40
CA PHE A 111 3.43 0.28 -10.43
C PHE A 111 3.37 1.33 -9.31
N GLU A 112 4.02 1.07 -8.17
CA GLU A 112 4.65 2.19 -7.52
C GLU A 112 5.60 2.73 -8.58
N SER A 113 5.18 3.76 -9.28
CA SER A 113 6.10 4.69 -9.89
C SER A 113 6.91 5.21 -8.71
N LEU A 114 8.03 4.54 -8.43
CA LEU A 114 9.16 5.26 -7.91
C LEU A 114 9.34 6.32 -8.99
N ASP A 115 8.91 7.55 -8.70
CA ASP A 115 9.31 8.69 -9.51
C ASP A 115 10.77 8.46 -9.77
N GLU A 116 11.11 8.25 -11.04
CA GLU A 116 12.47 8.10 -11.48
C GLU A 116 13.17 9.31 -10.88
N VAL A 117 13.92 9.08 -9.82
CA VAL A 117 14.80 10.10 -9.27
C VAL A 117 15.79 10.27 -10.38
N GLU A 118 15.45 11.15 -11.31
CA GLU A 118 16.39 11.66 -12.31
C GLU A 118 17.48 12.33 -11.46
N ILE A 119 18.51 11.56 -11.15
CA ILE A 119 19.75 12.08 -10.60
C ILE A 119 20.36 12.87 -11.75
N ILE A 120 19.92 14.11 -11.92
CA ILE A 120 20.65 15.10 -12.70
C ILE A 120 21.92 15.31 -11.89
N ALA A 121 22.95 14.53 -12.19
CA ALA A 121 24.30 14.85 -11.78
C ALA A 121 24.64 16.13 -12.53
N GLU A 122 24.44 17.28 -11.88
CA GLU A 122 25.02 18.53 -12.34
C GLU A 122 26.54 18.38 -12.16
N GLU A 123 27.21 17.91 -13.20
CA GLU A 123 28.65 17.84 -13.24
C GLU A 123 29.20 19.28 -13.17
N THR A 124 30.13 19.51 -12.25
CA THR A 124 30.92 20.74 -12.22
C THR A 124 31.68 20.81 -13.52
N THR A 125 31.23 21.64 -14.46
CA THR A 125 31.83 21.75 -15.80
C THR A 125 33.04 22.69 -15.71
N VAL A 126 34.22 22.19 -16.04
CA VAL A 126 35.44 23.00 -16.17
C VAL A 126 35.66 23.36 -17.66
N GLU A 127 35.47 24.60 -18.00
CA GLU A 127 35.78 25.10 -19.34
C GLU A 127 37.17 25.70 -19.33
N ILE A 128 38.10 25.08 -20.09
CA ILE A 128 39.48 25.54 -20.23
C ILE A 128 39.58 26.41 -21.48
N LYS A 129 39.82 27.71 -21.30
CA LYS A 129 40.18 28.66 -22.38
C LYS A 129 41.68 28.93 -22.33
N LEU A 130 42.26 29.38 -23.46
CA LEU A 130 43.70 29.59 -23.62
C LEU A 130 44.34 30.50 -22.53
N ASP A 131 43.54 31.37 -21.92
CA ASP A 131 44.03 32.37 -20.97
C ASP A 131 43.35 32.26 -19.57
N LYS A 132 42.34 31.40 -19.40
CA LYS A 132 41.62 31.27 -18.15
C LYS A 132 40.90 29.92 -18.00
N LYS A 133 40.76 29.47 -16.76
CA LYS A 133 39.94 28.33 -16.38
C LYS A 133 38.66 28.87 -15.73
N ILE A 134 37.52 28.47 -16.28
CA ILE A 134 36.21 28.84 -15.76
C ILE A 134 35.63 27.61 -15.06
N TYR A 135 35.36 27.72 -13.74
CA TYR A 135 34.66 26.71 -12.95
C TYR A 135 33.22 27.15 -12.77
N THR A 136 32.31 26.40 -13.34
CA THR A 136 30.88 26.60 -13.07
C THR A 136 30.51 25.80 -11.84
N VAL A 137 30.21 26.50 -10.75
CA VAL A 137 29.76 25.87 -9.52
C VAL A 137 28.28 25.52 -9.72
N GLY A 138 27.99 24.23 -9.87
CA GLY A 138 26.62 23.72 -9.94
C GLY A 138 25.92 23.82 -8.58
N LYS A 139 24.69 23.31 -8.49
CA LYS A 139 23.95 23.18 -7.23
C LYS A 139 24.48 22.00 -6.39
N ASP A 140 25.78 21.91 -6.24
CA ASP A 140 26.41 20.88 -5.44
C ASP A 140 25.87 20.94 -4.00
N LEU A 141 25.50 19.80 -3.45
CA LEU A 141 24.99 19.69 -2.07
C LEU A 141 25.97 20.22 -1.03
N THR A 142 27.29 20.23 -1.35
CA THR A 142 28.36 20.79 -0.51
C THR A 142 28.34 22.32 -0.48
N ALA A 143 27.78 22.97 -1.52
CA ALA A 143 27.65 24.43 -1.57
C ALA A 143 26.32 24.95 -0.96
N ARG A 144 25.39 24.06 -0.63
CA ARG A 144 24.12 24.44 0.02
C ARG A 144 24.34 24.79 1.48
N GLY A 145 24.42 26.07 1.77
CA GLY A 145 24.58 26.62 3.12
C GLY A 145 26.02 26.89 3.54
N GLY A 146 26.98 26.68 2.64
CA GLY A 146 28.38 27.06 2.84
C GLY A 146 28.65 28.54 2.52
N THR A 147 29.80 29.01 2.98
CA THR A 147 30.34 30.33 2.65
C THR A 147 31.03 30.33 1.29
N ALA A 148 31.35 31.50 0.73
CA ALA A 148 32.14 31.59 -0.49
C ALA A 148 33.52 30.91 -0.37
N LEU A 149 34.05 30.83 0.84
CA LEU A 149 35.33 30.16 1.13
C LEU A 149 35.21 28.64 0.95
N ASP A 150 34.10 28.05 1.41
CA ASP A 150 33.84 26.60 1.23
C ASP A 150 33.76 26.20 -0.24
N VAL A 151 33.22 27.11 -1.06
CA VAL A 151 33.15 26.90 -2.52
C VAL A 151 34.55 26.98 -3.15
N LEU A 152 35.37 27.92 -2.71
CA LEU A 152 36.73 28.11 -3.22
C LEU A 152 37.63 26.94 -2.87
N ASP A 153 37.53 26.37 -1.67
CA ASP A 153 38.33 25.21 -1.24
C ASP A 153 38.04 23.94 -2.05
N ASN A 154 36.87 23.86 -2.70
CA ASN A 154 36.53 22.76 -3.62
C ASN A 154 37.09 22.94 -5.05
N ILE A 155 37.72 24.08 -5.36
CA ILE A 155 38.30 24.30 -6.68
C ILE A 155 39.75 23.78 -6.70
N PRO A 156 40.09 22.84 -7.63
CA PRO A 156 41.45 22.36 -7.76
C PRO A 156 42.43 23.50 -7.98
N SER A 157 43.54 23.52 -7.22
CA SER A 157 44.60 24.55 -7.25
C SER A 157 44.23 25.85 -6.54
N VAL A 158 43.15 25.94 -5.80
CA VAL A 158 42.79 27.04 -4.91
C VAL A 158 42.80 26.53 -3.48
N SER A 159 43.29 27.33 -2.56
CA SER A 159 43.19 27.10 -1.13
C SER A 159 43.03 28.44 -0.40
N THR A 160 42.33 28.40 0.73
CA THR A 160 42.18 29.59 1.58
C THR A 160 43.01 29.46 2.83
N ASP A 161 43.61 30.57 3.35
CA ASP A 161 44.26 30.60 4.64
C ASP A 161 43.28 30.96 5.77
N ILE A 162 43.74 30.91 7.01
CA ILE A 162 42.93 31.19 8.19
C ILE A 162 42.42 32.65 8.26
N ASP A 163 43.05 33.54 7.52
CA ASP A 163 42.72 34.96 7.44
C ASP A 163 41.76 35.27 6.26
N GLY A 164 41.42 34.23 5.48
CA GLY A 164 40.49 34.32 4.32
C GLY A 164 41.17 34.77 3.03
N ASN A 165 42.49 34.74 2.94
CA ASN A 165 43.18 35.07 1.70
C ASN A 165 43.21 33.87 0.77
N ILE A 166 43.02 34.12 -0.52
CA ILE A 166 42.99 33.10 -1.56
C ILE A 166 44.39 32.85 -2.10
N LEU A 167 44.81 31.59 -1.98
CA LEU A 167 46.11 31.12 -2.46
C LEU A 167 45.90 30.26 -3.72
N LEU A 168 46.61 30.59 -4.82
CA LEU A 168 46.60 29.79 -6.04
C LEU A 168 47.85 28.90 -6.06
N ARG A 169 47.66 27.59 -6.01
CA ARG A 169 48.78 26.62 -6.14
C ARG A 169 49.08 26.44 -7.63
N GLY A 170 50.29 26.81 -8.01
CA GLY A 170 50.79 26.52 -9.38
C GLY A 170 51.24 27.72 -10.16
N ASN A 171 51.56 28.83 -9.56
CA ASN A 171 52.30 29.89 -10.20
C ASN A 171 53.67 30.01 -9.51
N ASP A 172 54.61 29.23 -9.96
CA ASP A 172 56.03 29.55 -9.91
C ASP A 172 56.43 30.23 -11.22
#